data_9eddb23f86af2b53a2c9442b549240bc
#
_entry.id   9eddb23f86af2b53a2c9442b549240bc
#
_cell.length_a   1.000
_cell.length_b   1.000
_cell.length_c   1.000
_cell.angle_alpha   90.00
_cell.angle_beta   90.00
_cell.angle_gamma   90.00
#
_symmetry.space_group_name_H-M   'P 1'
#
loop_
_entity.id
_entity.type
_entity.pdbx_description
1 polymer ?
#
loop_
_entity_poly.entity_id
_entity_poly.type
_entity_poly.pdbx_seq_one_letter_code
_entity_poly.pdbx_strand_id
1 'polypeptide(L)'
;HTMRLNFGRVEKALGVHHAIASKKNWFLMTASFSLSIILFLCFTVGLDFGHALMPSLRSWQPDITLTGYANEPVLSQSLSDTVRSVSGVDHIFGSTYIGNVSASSSRQGIDHVNITSYSDYLLDNAKDSLVQGDLSEIYGDSNKVMTVSNKDNPLKVGDTIQIAGQEVEIVCALSAGLYPSEYSVICSQETLARLTGEQNYSIIGV
;
A
#
# COMPACT_ATOMS: atom_id res chain seq x y z
N HIS A 1 -36.81 72.47 26.52
CA HIS A 1 -36.28 71.10 26.83
C HIS A 1 -35.88 70.41 25.53
N THR A 2 -34.61 70.48 25.21
CA THR A 2 -34.03 69.79 24.10
C THR A 2 -33.79 68.31 24.51
N MET A 3 -34.58 67.38 24.01
CA MET A 3 -34.42 65.98 24.22
C MET A 3 -33.19 65.50 23.40
N ARG A 4 -32.06 65.31 24.05
CA ARG A 4 -30.92 64.63 23.44
C ARG A 4 -31.25 63.17 23.30
N LEU A 5 -31.78 62.79 22.15
CA LEU A 5 -31.93 61.37 21.76
C LEU A 5 -30.54 60.76 21.57
N ASN A 6 -30.20 59.82 22.44
CA ASN A 6 -28.93 59.14 22.42
C ASN A 6 -28.99 58.07 21.28
N PHE A 7 -28.72 58.48 20.06
CA PHE A 7 -28.87 57.72 18.83
C PHE A 7 -28.14 56.35 18.91
N GLY A 8 -27.01 56.28 19.58
CA GLY A 8 -26.27 55.02 19.73
C GLY A 8 -26.95 53.93 20.57
N ARG A 9 -27.91 54.29 21.42
CA ARG A 9 -28.76 53.33 22.17
C ARG A 9 -29.92 52.82 21.33
N VAL A 10 -30.45 53.64 20.45
CA VAL A 10 -31.58 53.29 19.57
C VAL A 10 -31.11 52.31 18.49
N GLU A 11 -29.94 52.56 17.89
CA GLU A 11 -29.37 51.66 16.88
C GLU A 11 -29.06 50.27 17.45
N LYS A 12 -28.47 50.23 18.66
CA LYS A 12 -28.22 48.95 19.36
C LYS A 12 -29.51 48.22 19.71
N ALA A 13 -30.51 48.93 20.21
CA ALA A 13 -31.82 48.36 20.54
C ALA A 13 -32.55 47.82 19.29
N LEU A 14 -32.48 48.57 18.17
CA LEU A 14 -33.09 48.20 16.91
C LEU A 14 -32.37 46.95 16.31
N GLY A 15 -31.05 46.90 16.35
CA GLY A 15 -30.24 45.77 15.91
C GLY A 15 -30.54 44.49 16.68
N VAL A 16 -30.62 44.60 18.02
CA VAL A 16 -30.95 43.48 18.90
C VAL A 16 -32.40 43.01 18.65
N HIS A 17 -33.35 43.95 18.51
CA HIS A 17 -34.76 43.62 18.25
C HIS A 17 -34.96 42.93 16.88
N HIS A 18 -34.21 43.37 15.85
CA HIS A 18 -34.24 42.74 14.52
C HIS A 18 -33.62 41.35 14.56
N ALA A 19 -32.52 41.16 15.28
CA ALA A 19 -31.89 39.85 15.48
C ALA A 19 -32.81 38.86 16.22
N ILE A 20 -33.56 39.34 17.23
CA ILE A 20 -34.50 38.51 17.99
C ILE A 20 -35.76 38.23 17.18
N ALA A 21 -36.27 39.19 16.37
CA ALA A 21 -37.45 39.02 15.53
C ALA A 21 -37.21 37.97 14.40
N SER A 22 -35.98 37.79 13.95
CA SER A 22 -35.63 36.82 12.91
C SER A 22 -34.92 35.58 13.46
N LYS A 23 -35.32 35.10 14.63
CA LYS A 23 -34.69 33.91 15.32
C LYS A 23 -34.42 32.74 14.40
N LYS A 24 -35.35 32.45 13.48
CA LYS A 24 -35.22 31.36 12.51
C LYS A 24 -34.05 31.59 11.54
N ASN A 25 -33.88 32.79 11.02
CA ASN A 25 -32.79 33.13 10.11
C ASN A 25 -31.46 33.17 10.85
N TRP A 26 -31.43 33.68 12.07
CA TRP A 26 -30.22 33.68 12.90
C TRP A 26 -29.78 32.26 13.24
N PHE A 27 -30.72 31.37 13.61
CA PHE A 27 -30.42 29.97 13.87
C PHE A 27 -29.88 29.26 12.61
N LEU A 28 -30.52 29.48 11.45
CA LEU A 28 -30.07 28.91 10.18
C LEU A 28 -28.67 29.38 9.80
N MET A 29 -28.39 30.67 9.99
CA MET A 29 -27.09 31.25 9.69
C MET A 29 -25.99 30.67 10.60
N THR A 30 -26.27 30.58 11.91
CA THR A 30 -25.34 29.99 12.89
C THR A 30 -25.13 28.51 12.62
N ALA A 31 -26.19 27.76 12.34
CA ALA A 31 -26.09 26.32 12.01
C ALA A 31 -25.29 26.08 10.73
N SER A 32 -25.52 26.88 9.70
CA SER A 32 -24.75 26.79 8.44
C SER A 32 -23.26 27.08 8.65
N PHE A 33 -22.96 28.13 9.43
CA PHE A 33 -21.56 28.48 9.72
C PHE A 33 -20.88 27.41 10.57
N SER A 34 -21.57 26.88 11.59
CA SER A 34 -21.06 25.79 12.42
C SER A 34 -20.83 24.53 11.60
N LEU A 35 -21.74 24.18 10.70
CA LEU A 35 -21.59 23.02 9.82
C LEU A 35 -20.39 23.18 8.90
N SER A 36 -20.18 24.36 8.35
CA SER A 36 -19.00 24.63 7.50
C SER A 36 -17.69 24.48 8.28
N ILE A 37 -17.61 24.95 9.53
CA ILE A 37 -16.43 24.79 10.38
C ILE A 37 -16.21 23.32 10.71
N ILE A 38 -17.27 22.58 11.06
CA ILE A 38 -17.16 21.13 11.36
C ILE A 38 -16.66 20.38 10.15
N LEU A 39 -17.21 20.63 8.96
CA LEU A 39 -16.76 19.99 7.72
C LEU A 39 -15.30 20.30 7.42
N PHE A 40 -14.89 21.57 7.59
CA PHE A 40 -13.50 21.97 7.38
C PHE A 40 -12.55 21.26 8.35
N LEU A 41 -12.91 21.20 9.64
CA LEU A 41 -12.12 20.48 10.65
C LEU A 41 -12.06 18.99 10.38
N CYS A 42 -13.19 18.35 10.04
CA CYS A 42 -13.21 16.94 9.67
C CYS A 42 -12.32 16.65 8.46
N PHE A 43 -12.34 17.54 7.46
CA PHE A 43 -11.50 17.38 6.27
C PHE A 43 -10.01 17.54 6.62
N THR A 44 -9.66 18.55 7.42
CA THR A 44 -8.28 18.78 7.85
C THR A 44 -7.75 17.61 8.68
N VAL A 45 -8.52 17.17 9.68
CA VAL A 45 -8.15 16.02 10.52
C VAL A 45 -8.07 14.73 9.67
N GLY A 46 -8.98 14.55 8.70
CA GLY A 46 -8.96 13.42 7.78
C GLY A 46 -7.72 13.40 6.89
N LEU A 47 -7.28 14.57 6.41
CA LEU A 47 -6.03 14.69 5.65
C LEU A 47 -4.81 14.42 6.51
N ASP A 48 -4.73 14.98 7.72
CA ASP A 48 -3.62 14.77 8.65
C ASP A 48 -3.53 13.28 9.06
N PHE A 49 -4.67 12.65 9.31
CA PHE A 49 -4.73 11.21 9.58
C PHE A 49 -4.30 10.39 8.36
N GLY A 50 -4.75 10.76 7.15
CA GLY A 50 -4.30 10.16 5.91
C GLY A 50 -2.79 10.28 5.73
N HIS A 51 -2.22 11.46 5.94
CA HIS A 51 -0.77 11.68 5.88
C HIS A 51 0.01 10.90 6.96
N ALA A 52 -0.54 10.77 8.16
CA ALA A 52 0.09 10.00 9.23
C ALA A 52 0.07 8.48 8.98
N LEU A 53 -0.97 7.98 8.31
CA LEU A 53 -1.07 6.56 7.95
C LEU A 53 -0.29 6.20 6.67
N MET A 54 -0.15 7.13 5.72
CA MET A 54 0.53 6.87 4.45
C MET A 54 1.98 6.38 4.60
N PRO A 55 2.83 6.89 5.48
CA PRO A 55 4.18 6.36 5.67
C PRO A 55 4.20 4.91 6.12
N SER A 56 3.29 4.53 7.03
CA SER A 56 3.20 3.14 7.50
C SER A 56 2.65 2.16 6.45
N LEU A 57 1.86 2.67 5.49
CA LEU A 57 1.39 1.89 4.34
C LEU A 57 2.41 1.86 3.19
N ARG A 58 3.42 2.72 3.23
CA ARG A 58 4.37 2.98 2.15
C ARG A 58 5.84 2.76 2.54
N SER A 59 6.09 2.10 3.65
CA SER A 59 7.47 1.88 4.15
C SER A 59 8.41 1.24 3.11
N TRP A 60 7.86 0.62 2.09
CA TRP A 60 8.59 -0.02 0.99
C TRP A 60 8.43 0.68 -0.37
N GLN A 61 7.65 1.79 -0.48
CA GLN A 61 7.49 2.49 -1.76
C GLN A 61 8.76 3.27 -2.11
N PRO A 62 9.36 3.00 -3.27
CA PRO A 62 10.53 3.72 -3.73
C PRO A 62 10.15 5.12 -4.20
N ASP A 63 11.07 6.07 -4.10
CA ASP A 63 10.94 7.41 -4.66
C ASP A 63 11.02 7.39 -6.20
N ILE A 64 11.85 6.49 -6.74
CA ILE A 64 12.03 6.28 -8.17
C ILE A 64 11.84 4.79 -8.48
N THR A 65 11.07 4.51 -9.50
CA THR A 65 10.83 3.15 -9.98
C THR A 65 11.30 3.01 -11.43
N LEU A 66 12.18 2.06 -11.66
CA LEU A 66 12.55 1.59 -13.00
C LEU A 66 11.76 0.33 -13.28
N THR A 67 11.03 0.29 -14.39
CA THR A 67 10.24 -0.89 -14.80
C THR A 67 10.59 -1.32 -16.20
N GLY A 68 10.64 -2.63 -16.42
CA GLY A 68 10.65 -3.21 -17.76
C GLY A 68 9.32 -2.93 -18.48
N TYR A 69 9.34 -2.92 -19.81
CA TYR A 69 8.11 -2.81 -20.59
C TYR A 69 7.17 -3.98 -20.24
N ALA A 70 5.91 -3.68 -19.98
CA ALA A 70 4.89 -4.65 -19.54
C ALA A 70 5.28 -5.51 -18.32
N ASN A 71 6.16 -5.00 -17.44
CA ASN A 71 6.74 -5.72 -16.30
C ASN A 71 7.58 -6.95 -16.69
N GLU A 72 8.07 -7.01 -17.91
CA GLU A 72 9.01 -8.07 -18.32
C GLU A 72 10.33 -7.96 -17.54
N PRO A 73 10.97 -9.08 -17.20
CA PRO A 73 12.24 -9.11 -16.47
C PRO A 73 13.43 -8.82 -17.39
N VAL A 74 13.61 -7.54 -17.75
CA VAL A 74 14.66 -7.07 -18.66
C VAL A 74 15.75 -6.24 -17.98
N LEU A 75 15.56 -5.91 -16.69
CA LEU A 75 16.52 -5.09 -15.94
C LEU A 75 17.58 -5.97 -15.31
N SER A 76 18.84 -5.82 -15.76
CA SER A 76 19.93 -6.65 -15.29
C SER A 76 20.31 -6.35 -13.83
N GLN A 77 20.88 -7.33 -13.14
CA GLN A 77 21.44 -7.14 -11.80
C GLN A 77 22.57 -6.08 -11.80
N SER A 78 23.37 -6.02 -12.87
CA SER A 78 24.42 -5.02 -13.02
C SER A 78 23.88 -3.58 -13.09
N LEU A 79 22.66 -3.39 -13.61
CA LEU A 79 21.98 -2.10 -13.56
C LEU A 79 21.65 -1.71 -12.12
N SER A 80 21.14 -2.65 -11.33
CA SER A 80 20.90 -2.45 -9.90
C SER A 80 22.17 -2.03 -9.15
N ASP A 81 23.30 -2.68 -9.42
CA ASP A 81 24.58 -2.32 -8.81
C ASP A 81 25.06 -0.92 -9.24
N THR A 82 24.85 -0.58 -10.51
CA THR A 82 25.18 0.76 -11.03
C THR A 82 24.35 1.84 -10.33
N VAL A 83 23.03 1.64 -10.20
CA VAL A 83 22.13 2.58 -9.52
C VAL A 83 22.49 2.71 -8.04
N ARG A 84 22.85 1.61 -7.37
CA ARG A 84 23.30 1.62 -5.96
C ARG A 84 24.54 2.47 -5.74
N SER A 85 25.42 2.59 -6.74
CA SER A 85 26.64 3.40 -6.66
C SER A 85 26.40 4.91 -6.81
N VAL A 86 25.19 5.34 -7.18
CA VAL A 86 24.85 6.75 -7.36
C VAL A 86 24.74 7.44 -6.00
N SER A 87 25.38 8.61 -5.88
CA SER A 87 25.31 9.41 -4.66
C SER A 87 23.88 9.87 -4.38
N GLY A 88 23.39 9.65 -3.16
CA GLY A 88 22.04 10.00 -2.73
C GLY A 88 21.05 8.84 -2.80
N VAL A 89 21.49 7.65 -3.21
CA VAL A 89 20.72 6.41 -3.11
C VAL A 89 20.96 5.77 -1.76
N ASP A 90 19.92 5.72 -0.92
CA ASP A 90 20.00 5.09 0.41
C ASP A 90 19.67 3.60 0.35
N HIS A 91 18.60 3.28 -0.35
CA HIS A 91 18.09 1.91 -0.48
C HIS A 91 17.74 1.59 -1.92
N ILE A 92 17.92 0.34 -2.28
CA ILE A 92 17.54 -0.18 -3.59
C ILE A 92 17.01 -1.60 -3.42
N PHE A 93 15.97 -1.92 -4.15
CA PHE A 93 15.49 -3.28 -4.24
C PHE A 93 15.19 -3.68 -5.69
N GLY A 94 15.34 -4.96 -5.97
CA GLY A 94 14.89 -5.56 -7.21
C GLY A 94 13.74 -6.53 -6.94
N SER A 95 12.84 -6.64 -7.90
CA SER A 95 11.78 -7.65 -7.89
C SER A 95 11.51 -8.11 -9.31
N THR A 96 11.26 -9.41 -9.46
CA THR A 96 10.92 -10.06 -10.71
C THR A 96 9.49 -10.56 -10.62
N TYR A 97 8.71 -10.32 -11.65
CA TYR A 97 7.36 -10.86 -11.80
C TYR A 97 7.30 -11.78 -13.02
N ILE A 98 6.81 -13.00 -12.82
CA ILE A 98 6.56 -13.96 -13.90
C ILE A 98 5.14 -14.48 -13.75
N GLY A 99 4.31 -14.16 -14.74
CA GLY A 99 2.91 -14.61 -14.80
C GLY A 99 2.75 -15.97 -15.43
N ASN A 100 1.69 -16.67 -15.09
CA ASN A 100 1.25 -17.93 -15.72
C ASN A 100 2.31 -19.04 -15.71
N VAL A 101 3.08 -19.15 -14.64
CA VAL A 101 4.02 -20.27 -14.48
C VAL A 101 3.23 -21.54 -14.19
N SER A 102 3.48 -22.58 -14.98
CA SER A 102 2.80 -23.88 -14.79
C SER A 102 3.03 -24.44 -13.39
N ALA A 103 1.95 -24.77 -12.72
CA ALA A 103 1.98 -25.28 -11.37
C ALA A 103 0.89 -26.34 -11.17
N SER A 104 1.07 -27.20 -10.18
CA SER A 104 0.03 -28.12 -9.72
C SER A 104 -0.02 -28.12 -8.21
N SER A 105 -1.22 -28.23 -7.67
CA SER A 105 -1.45 -28.29 -6.22
C SER A 105 -2.47 -29.37 -5.90
N SER A 106 -2.47 -29.82 -4.65
CA SER A 106 -3.54 -30.65 -4.11
C SER A 106 -4.90 -29.94 -4.08
N ARG A 107 -4.92 -28.60 -4.17
CA ARG A 107 -6.15 -27.82 -4.32
C ARG A 107 -6.64 -27.87 -5.76
N GLN A 108 -7.94 -28.10 -5.94
CA GLN A 108 -8.55 -28.13 -7.26
C GLN A 108 -8.52 -26.73 -7.91
N GLY A 109 -8.25 -26.72 -9.23
CA GLY A 109 -8.34 -25.50 -10.04
C GLY A 109 -7.06 -24.67 -10.10
N ILE A 110 -5.93 -25.17 -9.57
CA ILE A 110 -4.63 -24.50 -9.69
C ILE A 110 -3.80 -25.27 -10.71
N ASP A 111 -3.64 -24.69 -11.89
CA ASP A 111 -2.82 -25.19 -13.00
C ASP A 111 -1.66 -24.22 -13.33
N HIS A 112 -1.71 -23.01 -12.80
CA HIS A 112 -0.68 -21.99 -12.92
C HIS A 112 -0.60 -21.12 -11.66
N VAL A 113 0.52 -20.46 -11.48
CA VAL A 113 0.74 -19.45 -10.44
C VAL A 113 1.44 -18.23 -11.02
N ASN A 114 1.28 -17.10 -10.36
CA ASN A 114 2.04 -15.88 -10.64
C ASN A 114 3.11 -15.74 -9.56
N ILE A 115 4.39 -15.75 -9.98
CA ILE A 115 5.52 -15.74 -9.07
C ILE A 115 6.11 -14.33 -9.03
N THR A 116 6.35 -13.83 -7.83
CA THR A 116 7.05 -12.57 -7.58
C THR A 116 8.26 -12.83 -6.71
N SER A 117 9.43 -12.28 -7.06
CA SER A 117 10.58 -12.31 -6.17
C SER A 117 10.61 -11.08 -5.27
N TYR A 118 11.10 -11.27 -4.06
CA TYR A 118 11.46 -10.20 -3.13
C TYR A 118 12.94 -10.27 -2.82
N SER A 119 13.63 -9.13 -2.96
CA SER A 119 14.98 -8.97 -2.39
C SER A 119 14.91 -8.94 -0.87
N ASP A 120 16.05 -9.09 -0.19
CA ASP A 120 16.12 -9.06 1.28
C ASP A 120 15.48 -7.79 1.86
N TYR A 121 15.69 -6.63 1.21
CA TYR A 121 15.07 -5.37 1.62
C TYR A 121 13.53 -5.45 1.61
N LEU A 122 12.95 -6.03 0.57
CA LEU A 122 11.49 -6.21 0.49
C LEU A 122 10.99 -7.25 1.49
N LEU A 123 11.76 -8.32 1.75
CA LEU A 123 11.43 -9.34 2.75
C LEU A 123 11.43 -8.73 4.16
N ASP A 124 12.41 -7.88 4.48
CA ASP A 124 12.49 -7.19 5.76
C ASP A 124 11.29 -6.25 5.98
N ASN A 125 10.87 -5.54 4.95
CA ASN A 125 9.69 -4.66 5.01
C ASN A 125 8.36 -5.43 4.94
N ALA A 126 8.35 -6.66 4.42
CA ALA A 126 7.15 -7.50 4.38
C ALA A 126 6.66 -7.93 5.77
N LYS A 127 7.49 -7.81 6.81
CA LYS A 127 7.12 -8.07 8.21
C LYS A 127 5.90 -7.26 8.67
N ASP A 128 5.79 -6.02 8.20
CA ASP A 128 4.67 -5.13 8.53
C ASP A 128 3.34 -5.56 7.88
N SER A 129 3.42 -6.36 6.83
CA SER A 129 2.27 -6.89 6.09
C SER A 129 1.98 -8.36 6.41
N LEU A 130 2.71 -8.97 7.33
CA LEU A 130 2.56 -10.38 7.68
C LEU A 130 1.24 -10.61 8.42
N VAL A 131 0.43 -11.52 7.88
CA VAL A 131 -0.86 -11.92 8.47
C VAL A 131 -0.74 -13.26 9.21
N GLN A 132 0.05 -14.19 8.68
CA GLN A 132 0.18 -15.53 9.22
C GLN A 132 1.56 -16.12 8.85
N GLY A 133 2.12 -16.95 9.74
CA GLY A 133 3.35 -17.69 9.51
C GLY A 133 4.63 -16.94 9.89
N ASP A 134 5.77 -17.36 9.35
CA ASP A 134 7.09 -16.80 9.63
C ASP A 134 7.85 -16.55 8.31
N LEU A 135 8.46 -15.38 8.20
CA LEU A 135 9.27 -14.96 7.04
C LEU A 135 10.70 -15.50 7.09
N SER A 136 11.18 -15.97 8.23
CA SER A 136 12.58 -16.36 8.42
C SER A 136 13.03 -17.50 7.50
N GLU A 137 12.09 -18.34 7.04
CA GLU A 137 12.35 -19.48 6.17
C GLU A 137 12.40 -19.13 4.67
N ILE A 138 12.06 -17.88 4.30
CA ILE A 138 11.95 -17.45 2.88
C ILE A 138 13.29 -16.95 2.31
N TYR A 139 14.21 -16.50 3.16
CA TYR A 139 15.47 -15.90 2.72
C TYR A 139 16.38 -16.91 2.01
N GLY A 140 17.10 -16.41 1.00
CA GLY A 140 18.03 -17.20 0.21
C GLY A 140 17.32 -18.23 -0.68
N ASP A 141 18.05 -19.23 -1.14
CA ASP A 141 17.48 -20.35 -1.94
C ASP A 141 16.77 -21.34 -1.02
N SER A 142 15.45 -21.31 -1.07
CA SER A 142 14.57 -22.09 -0.19
C SER A 142 13.42 -22.75 -0.96
N ASN A 143 12.90 -23.86 -0.43
CA ASN A 143 11.63 -24.45 -0.89
C ASN A 143 10.42 -23.87 -0.17
N LYS A 144 10.62 -22.80 0.61
CA LYS A 144 9.56 -22.11 1.33
C LYS A 144 9.17 -20.84 0.58
N VAL A 145 7.89 -20.62 0.46
CA VAL A 145 7.33 -19.47 -0.25
C VAL A 145 6.22 -18.84 0.59
N MET A 146 5.84 -17.64 0.23
CA MET A 146 4.71 -16.95 0.84
C MET A 146 3.63 -16.67 -0.19
N THR A 147 2.44 -16.34 0.29
CA THR A 147 1.29 -15.98 -0.55
C THR A 147 0.65 -14.69 -0.08
N VAL A 148 -0.31 -14.17 -0.83
CA VAL A 148 -1.12 -13.01 -0.45
C VAL A 148 -2.48 -13.48 0.03
N SER A 149 -2.86 -13.08 1.24
CA SER A 149 -4.16 -13.41 1.83
C SER A 149 -5.24 -12.47 1.31
N ASN A 150 -5.88 -12.85 0.22
CA ASN A 150 -7.04 -12.14 -0.32
C ASN A 150 -8.17 -13.11 -0.68
N LYS A 151 -9.33 -12.59 -1.09
CA LYS A 151 -10.52 -13.40 -1.40
C LYS A 151 -10.35 -14.23 -2.67
N ASP A 152 -9.58 -13.72 -3.62
CA ASP A 152 -9.44 -14.28 -4.96
C ASP A 152 -8.26 -15.26 -5.04
N ASN A 153 -7.43 -15.33 -3.98
CA ASN A 153 -6.32 -16.26 -3.90
C ASN A 153 -6.68 -17.47 -3.03
N PRO A 154 -6.85 -18.67 -3.63
CA PRO A 154 -7.20 -19.88 -2.90
C PRO A 154 -6.03 -20.48 -2.12
N LEU A 155 -4.79 -20.06 -2.40
CA LEU A 155 -3.58 -20.57 -1.75
C LEU A 155 -3.55 -20.16 -0.27
N LYS A 156 -3.17 -21.11 0.60
CA LYS A 156 -3.12 -20.91 2.06
C LYS A 156 -1.81 -21.41 2.63
N VAL A 157 -1.46 -20.90 3.79
CA VAL A 157 -0.33 -21.40 4.60
C VAL A 157 -0.52 -22.88 4.89
N GLY A 158 0.52 -23.68 4.67
CA GLY A 158 0.55 -25.13 4.77
C GLY A 158 0.25 -25.86 3.44
N ASP A 159 -0.12 -25.14 2.38
CA ASP A 159 -0.28 -25.77 1.06
C ASP A 159 1.08 -26.07 0.44
N THR A 160 1.15 -27.18 -0.27
CA THR A 160 2.29 -27.57 -1.10
C THR A 160 1.94 -27.43 -2.57
N ILE A 161 2.84 -26.85 -3.33
CA ILE A 161 2.67 -26.59 -4.77
C ILE A 161 3.89 -27.14 -5.51
N GLN A 162 3.64 -27.77 -6.65
CA GLN A 162 4.69 -28.13 -7.61
C GLN A 162 4.81 -27.02 -8.64
N ILE A 163 5.96 -26.37 -8.71
CA ILE A 163 6.28 -25.32 -9.67
C ILE A 163 7.50 -25.76 -10.47
N ALA A 164 7.40 -25.82 -11.79
CA ALA A 164 8.46 -26.29 -12.67
C ALA A 164 9.03 -27.65 -12.25
N GLY A 165 8.20 -28.54 -11.72
CA GLY A 165 8.59 -29.87 -11.23
C GLY A 165 9.29 -29.87 -9.86
N GLN A 166 9.35 -28.75 -9.18
CA GLN A 166 9.92 -28.62 -7.84
C GLN A 166 8.83 -28.33 -6.82
N GLU A 167 8.90 -29.02 -5.68
CA GLU A 167 7.95 -28.85 -4.59
C GLU A 167 8.33 -27.65 -3.72
N VAL A 168 7.38 -26.75 -3.48
CA VAL A 168 7.49 -25.63 -2.57
C VAL A 168 6.32 -25.62 -1.59
N GLU A 169 6.56 -25.15 -0.37
CA GLU A 169 5.56 -25.05 0.69
C GLU A 169 5.28 -23.59 1.02
N ILE A 170 4.01 -23.26 1.16
CA ILE A 170 3.58 -21.93 1.61
C ILE A 170 3.67 -21.87 3.13
N VAL A 171 4.62 -21.11 3.67
CA VAL A 171 4.87 -21.00 5.12
C VAL A 171 4.30 -19.74 5.73
N CYS A 172 4.02 -18.71 4.92
CA CYS A 172 3.43 -17.48 5.44
C CYS A 172 2.53 -16.77 4.41
N ALA A 173 1.72 -15.84 4.90
CA ALA A 173 0.81 -15.04 4.10
C ALA A 173 0.90 -13.56 4.46
N LEU A 174 0.93 -12.69 3.45
CA LEU A 174 0.93 -11.25 3.55
C LEU A 174 -0.48 -10.68 3.30
N SER A 175 -0.78 -9.52 3.88
CA SER A 175 -2.03 -8.78 3.59
C SER A 175 -2.05 -8.15 2.20
N ALA A 176 -0.88 -7.81 1.66
CA ALA A 176 -0.70 -7.24 0.34
C ALA A 176 0.64 -7.69 -0.26
N GLY A 177 0.71 -7.73 -1.58
CA GLY A 177 1.93 -8.02 -2.34
C GLY A 177 2.25 -6.88 -3.31
N LEU A 178 3.47 -6.88 -3.85
CA LEU A 178 3.93 -5.88 -4.82
C LEU A 178 3.09 -5.90 -6.11
N TYR A 179 2.70 -7.09 -6.55
CA TYR A 179 1.84 -7.30 -7.71
C TYR A 179 0.56 -8.02 -7.26
N PRO A 180 -0.59 -7.32 -7.26
CA PRO A 180 -1.87 -7.96 -6.97
C PRO A 180 -2.20 -8.95 -8.10
N SER A 181 -2.31 -10.22 -7.77
CA SER A 181 -2.68 -11.27 -8.73
C SER A 181 -3.41 -12.41 -8.04
N GLU A 182 -4.21 -13.14 -8.84
CA GLU A 182 -4.71 -14.45 -8.44
C GLU A 182 -3.54 -15.45 -8.38
N TYR A 183 -3.65 -16.48 -7.55
CA TYR A 183 -2.63 -17.53 -7.40
C TYR A 183 -1.22 -16.96 -7.15
N SER A 184 -1.12 -15.93 -6.32
CA SER A 184 0.14 -15.23 -6.05
C SER A 184 1.05 -16.07 -5.16
N VAL A 185 2.27 -16.30 -5.63
CA VAL A 185 3.37 -16.92 -4.90
C VAL A 185 4.51 -15.92 -4.85
N ILE A 186 5.05 -15.68 -3.65
CA ILE A 186 6.16 -14.76 -3.45
C ILE A 186 7.31 -15.54 -2.81
N CYS A 187 8.53 -15.36 -3.31
CA CYS A 187 9.74 -16.02 -2.83
C CYS A 187 10.95 -15.09 -2.87
N SER A 188 12.10 -15.55 -2.42
CA SER A 188 13.37 -14.84 -2.62
C SER A 188 13.76 -14.77 -4.10
N GLN A 189 14.70 -13.90 -4.45
CA GLN A 189 15.23 -13.81 -5.82
C GLN A 189 15.97 -15.10 -6.22
N GLU A 190 16.69 -15.72 -5.30
CA GLU A 190 17.42 -16.96 -5.51
C GLU A 190 16.49 -18.14 -5.78
N THR A 191 15.41 -18.25 -5.01
CA THR A 191 14.38 -19.26 -5.22
C THR A 191 13.69 -19.08 -6.56
N LEU A 192 13.35 -17.82 -6.95
CA LEU A 192 12.75 -17.56 -8.26
C LEU A 192 13.71 -17.96 -9.38
N ALA A 193 14.99 -17.59 -9.29
CA ALA A 193 16.01 -17.92 -10.28
C ALA A 193 16.15 -19.44 -10.44
N ARG A 194 16.11 -20.19 -9.34
CA ARG A 194 16.14 -21.67 -9.39
C ARG A 194 14.90 -22.27 -10.02
N LEU A 195 13.71 -21.73 -9.71
CA LEU A 195 12.43 -22.26 -10.20
C LEU A 195 12.20 -21.97 -11.68
N THR A 196 12.66 -20.80 -12.16
CA THR A 196 12.29 -20.29 -13.50
C THR A 196 13.49 -20.07 -14.43
N GLY A 197 14.71 -20.01 -13.90
CA GLY A 197 15.92 -19.66 -14.64
C GLY A 197 16.12 -18.16 -14.85
N GLU A 198 15.17 -17.30 -14.42
CA GLU A 198 15.22 -15.86 -14.63
C GLU A 198 16.04 -15.18 -13.53
N GLN A 199 16.98 -14.32 -13.94
CA GLN A 199 17.86 -13.57 -13.04
C GLN A 199 17.68 -12.05 -13.11
N ASN A 200 17.00 -11.56 -14.15
CA ASN A 200 16.74 -10.15 -14.33
C ASN A 200 15.54 -9.70 -13.49
N TYR A 201 15.47 -8.39 -13.24
CA TYR A 201 14.37 -7.77 -12.54
C TYR A 201 13.31 -7.24 -13.50
N SER A 202 12.07 -7.29 -13.08
CA SER A 202 10.95 -6.58 -13.73
C SER A 202 10.86 -5.14 -13.25
N ILE A 203 11.28 -4.90 -11.99
CA ILE A 203 11.26 -3.59 -11.33
C ILE A 203 12.49 -3.42 -10.46
N ILE A 204 13.06 -2.21 -10.48
CA ILE A 204 14.06 -1.76 -9.53
C ILE A 204 13.53 -0.50 -8.88
N GLY A 205 13.38 -0.52 -7.56
CA GLY A 205 13.00 0.63 -6.74
C GLY A 205 14.20 1.25 -6.04
N VAL A 206 14.19 2.59 -5.97
CA VAL A 206 15.26 3.43 -5.42
C VAL A 206 14.67 4.39 -4.41
#